data_e5f5118526ed2ecda5e8e8bee0bc009e
#
_entry.id   e5f5118526ed2ecda5e8e8bee0bc009e
#
_cell.length_a   1.000
_cell.length_b   1.000
_cell.length_c   1.000
_cell.angle_alpha   90.00
_cell.angle_beta   90.00
_cell.angle_gamma   90.00
#
_symmetry.space_group_name_H-M   'P 1'
#
loop_
_entity.id
_entity.type
_entity.pdbx_description
1 polymer ?
#
loop_
_entity_poly.entity_id
_entity_poly.type
_entity_poly.pdbx_seq_one_letter_code
_entity_poly.pdbx_strand_id
1 'polypeptide(L)'
;SDTDGYYVGVNSTAVPSTLYFVNTGVGNTHSFKTRFDDVISGKITQNVVTVSTSSTHQLTKNDTVFVSVKPTNIKTVEVKYNEFNRRIVFDSQDFVAGDIDLSLNTIAVTEGVFNFGDKVIYTASSPAGGLVNEKMYYVIFYDETHVRLVEERTELQSKNPKFVTITSTSAGTLSKVNPPLLLRKNQQLKFDVSDSSLSFIDDGVSYSAFKLQF
;
A
#
# COMPACT_ATOMS: atom_id res chain seq x y z
N SER A 1 11.35 -26.80 9.01
CA SER A 1 12.61 -26.18 8.58
C SER A 1 13.25 -27.09 7.54
N ASP A 2 13.14 -26.68 6.29
CA ASP A 2 13.72 -27.38 5.17
C ASP A 2 15.22 -27.17 5.19
N THR A 3 15.98 -28.23 5.39
CA THR A 3 17.45 -28.24 5.42
C THR A 3 18.06 -28.56 4.06
N ASP A 4 17.26 -28.58 3.01
CA ASP A 4 17.74 -28.88 1.66
C ASP A 4 18.47 -27.66 1.08
N GLY A 5 19.78 -27.77 1.01
CA GLY A 5 20.64 -26.76 0.42
C GLY A 5 20.55 -26.74 -1.11
N TYR A 6 20.75 -25.54 -1.67
CA TYR A 6 20.90 -25.36 -3.11
C TYR A 6 22.37 -25.40 -3.51
N TYR A 7 22.65 -26.06 -4.61
CA TYR A 7 23.99 -26.03 -5.20
C TYR A 7 24.05 -24.94 -6.25
N VAL A 8 25.09 -24.10 -6.17
CA VAL A 8 25.34 -23.03 -7.13
C VAL A 8 26.22 -23.55 -8.26
N GLY A 9 25.69 -23.54 -9.47
CA GLY A 9 26.50 -23.67 -10.68
C GLY A 9 26.91 -22.29 -11.18
N VAL A 10 28.19 -22.06 -11.39
CA VAL A 10 28.71 -20.77 -11.88
C VAL A 10 29.25 -20.93 -13.28
N ASN A 11 28.79 -20.10 -14.22
CA ASN A 11 29.47 -19.89 -15.50
C ASN A 11 30.20 -18.53 -15.42
N SER A 12 31.48 -18.57 -15.06
CA SER A 12 32.30 -17.39 -14.83
C SER A 12 32.84 -16.72 -16.11
N THR A 13 32.59 -17.31 -17.27
CA THR A 13 33.09 -16.79 -18.56
C THR A 13 32.07 -15.96 -19.33
N ALA A 14 30.80 -15.94 -18.87
CA ALA A 14 29.75 -15.14 -19.49
C ALA A 14 29.66 -13.74 -18.83
N VAL A 15 29.52 -12.70 -19.65
CA VAL A 15 29.18 -11.35 -19.20
C VAL A 15 27.82 -11.00 -19.81
N PRO A 16 26.76 -10.80 -18.97
CA PRO A 16 26.73 -10.87 -17.51
C PRO A 16 26.91 -12.29 -16.96
N SER A 17 27.51 -12.37 -15.77
CA SER A 17 27.70 -13.65 -15.07
C SER A 17 26.37 -14.30 -14.72
N THR A 18 26.24 -15.59 -14.98
CA THR A 18 24.98 -16.33 -14.76
C THR A 18 25.13 -17.30 -13.60
N LEU A 19 24.22 -17.21 -12.64
CA LEU A 19 24.11 -18.12 -11.50
C LEU A 19 23.01 -19.14 -11.75
N TYR A 20 23.31 -20.42 -11.52
CA TYR A 20 22.34 -21.50 -11.61
C TYR A 20 22.10 -22.07 -10.21
N PHE A 21 20.84 -22.15 -9.82
CA PHE A 21 20.41 -22.81 -8.61
C PHE A 21 19.70 -24.10 -8.98
N VAL A 22 20.20 -25.22 -8.49
CA VAL A 22 19.57 -26.53 -8.69
C VAL A 22 18.91 -26.92 -7.37
N ASN A 23 17.59 -27.06 -7.38
CA ASN A 23 16.87 -27.64 -6.25
C ASN A 23 16.91 -29.17 -6.34
N THR A 24 17.43 -29.79 -5.31
CA THR A 24 17.47 -31.26 -5.18
C THR A 24 16.36 -31.81 -4.28
N GLY A 25 15.49 -30.97 -3.73
CA GLY A 25 14.40 -31.32 -2.82
C GLY A 25 13.00 -31.12 -3.41
N VAL A 26 12.02 -31.82 -2.86
CA VAL A 26 10.59 -31.72 -3.22
C VAL A 26 9.91 -30.79 -2.21
N GLY A 27 9.95 -29.48 -2.46
CA GLY A 27 9.32 -28.50 -1.57
C GLY A 27 8.64 -27.36 -2.35
N ASN A 28 7.48 -26.89 -1.85
CA ASN A 28 6.61 -25.93 -2.57
C ASN A 28 6.86 -24.46 -2.26
N THR A 29 7.84 -24.10 -1.45
CA THR A 29 8.04 -22.70 -1.07
C THR A 29 9.52 -22.39 -0.91
N HIS A 30 10.04 -21.56 -1.81
CA HIS A 30 11.42 -21.10 -1.74
C HIS A 30 11.43 -19.60 -1.49
N SER A 31 12.10 -19.16 -0.41
CA SER A 31 12.38 -17.75 -0.20
C SER A 31 13.88 -17.52 -0.44
N PHE A 32 14.16 -16.62 -1.35
CA PHE A 32 15.52 -16.30 -1.74
C PHE A 32 15.90 -14.91 -1.22
N LYS A 33 17.02 -14.77 -0.58
CA LYS A 33 17.60 -13.51 -0.10
C LYS A 33 18.93 -13.26 -0.77
N THR A 34 19.07 -12.29 -1.68
CA THR A 34 20.36 -11.96 -2.29
C THR A 34 21.06 -10.85 -1.49
N ARG A 35 22.36 -10.94 -1.39
CA ARG A 35 23.21 -9.88 -0.85
C ARG A 35 23.58 -8.84 -1.90
N PHE A 36 23.16 -9.03 -3.15
CA PHE A 36 23.44 -8.16 -4.29
C PHE A 36 22.12 -7.54 -4.79
N ASP A 37 22.05 -6.22 -4.79
CA ASP A 37 20.88 -5.48 -5.27
C ASP A 37 20.75 -5.40 -6.80
N ASP A 38 21.70 -6.02 -7.54
CA ASP A 38 21.91 -5.84 -8.98
C ASP A 38 21.32 -6.97 -9.84
N VAL A 39 20.27 -7.65 -9.38
CA VAL A 39 19.62 -8.69 -10.18
C VAL A 39 18.79 -8.04 -11.30
N ILE A 40 19.18 -8.26 -12.54
CA ILE A 40 18.54 -7.68 -13.72
C ILE A 40 17.38 -8.56 -14.23
N SER A 41 17.53 -9.89 -14.12
CA SER A 41 16.49 -10.83 -14.57
C SER A 41 16.64 -12.20 -13.91
N GLY A 42 15.55 -12.94 -13.86
CA GLY A 42 15.52 -14.33 -13.42
C GLY A 42 14.60 -15.16 -14.31
N LYS A 43 15.00 -16.38 -14.62
CA LYS A 43 14.20 -17.35 -15.37
C LYS A 43 14.23 -18.70 -14.68
N ILE A 44 13.05 -19.30 -14.54
CA ILE A 44 12.91 -20.67 -14.03
C ILE A 44 12.66 -21.60 -15.22
N THR A 45 13.53 -22.59 -15.41
CA THR A 45 13.36 -23.62 -16.42
C THR A 45 13.75 -24.96 -15.80
N GLN A 46 12.83 -25.93 -15.77
CA GLN A 46 13.09 -27.30 -15.26
C GLN A 46 13.75 -27.34 -13.86
N ASN A 47 13.19 -26.62 -12.89
CA ASN A 47 13.73 -26.52 -11.52
C ASN A 47 15.10 -25.82 -11.39
N VAL A 48 15.57 -25.18 -12.46
CA VAL A 48 16.78 -24.36 -12.45
C VAL A 48 16.37 -22.90 -12.44
N VAL A 49 16.83 -22.15 -11.46
CA VAL A 49 16.68 -20.70 -11.40
C VAL A 49 17.96 -20.07 -11.94
N THR A 50 17.84 -19.38 -13.06
CA THR A 50 18.95 -18.59 -13.62
C THR A 50 18.80 -17.14 -13.14
N VAL A 51 19.80 -16.61 -12.46
CA VAL A 51 19.85 -15.24 -12.00
C VAL A 51 21.00 -14.53 -12.72
N SER A 52 20.68 -13.44 -13.41
CA SER A 52 21.66 -12.58 -14.09
C SER A 52 21.92 -11.33 -13.25
N THR A 53 23.18 -10.99 -13.06
CA THR A 53 23.60 -9.79 -12.32
C THR A 53 24.23 -8.78 -13.27
N SER A 54 24.12 -7.49 -12.95
CA SER A 54 24.70 -6.39 -13.75
C SER A 54 26.23 -6.30 -13.59
N SER A 55 26.78 -6.87 -12.53
CA SER A 55 28.21 -6.86 -12.21
C SER A 55 28.71 -8.27 -11.87
N THR A 56 30.01 -8.44 -11.82
CA THR A 56 30.64 -9.71 -11.44
C THR A 56 30.31 -10.04 -10.00
N HIS A 57 29.76 -11.22 -9.74
CA HIS A 57 29.25 -11.61 -8.42
C HIS A 57 30.27 -12.22 -7.48
N GLN A 58 31.52 -12.41 -7.83
CA GLN A 58 32.60 -12.97 -7.01
C GLN A 58 32.29 -14.32 -6.31
N LEU A 59 31.22 -14.99 -6.68
CA LEU A 59 30.82 -16.29 -6.15
C LEU A 59 31.58 -17.41 -6.88
N THR A 60 31.95 -18.43 -6.15
CA THR A 60 32.62 -19.64 -6.64
C THR A 60 31.65 -20.83 -6.55
N LYS A 61 31.98 -21.90 -7.27
CA LYS A 61 31.23 -23.15 -7.18
C LYS A 61 31.19 -23.67 -5.74
N ASN A 62 29.99 -24.01 -5.24
CA ASN A 62 29.71 -24.50 -3.87
C ASN A 62 29.63 -23.38 -2.81
N ASP A 63 29.70 -22.12 -3.16
CA ASP A 63 29.40 -21.08 -2.18
C ASP A 63 27.91 -21.18 -1.74
N THR A 64 27.70 -21.01 -0.44
CA THR A 64 26.34 -20.94 0.10
C THR A 64 25.80 -19.53 -0.07
N VAL A 65 24.69 -19.38 -0.75
CA VAL A 65 24.03 -18.08 -0.97
C VAL A 65 22.61 -18.09 -0.42
N PHE A 66 22.22 -16.94 0.12
CA PHE A 66 20.85 -16.66 0.46
C PHE A 66 20.25 -15.77 -0.64
N VAL A 67 19.22 -16.25 -1.29
CA VAL A 67 18.52 -15.48 -2.33
C VAL A 67 17.22 -14.94 -1.73
N SER A 68 17.03 -13.62 -1.70
CA SER A 68 15.73 -13.03 -1.32
C SER A 68 15.16 -12.26 -2.50
N VAL A 69 13.96 -12.60 -2.88
CA VAL A 69 13.22 -11.82 -3.87
C VAL A 69 12.75 -10.55 -3.18
N LYS A 70 13.30 -9.39 -3.58
CA LYS A 70 12.76 -8.10 -3.16
C LYS A 70 11.32 -8.03 -3.68
N PRO A 71 10.33 -7.84 -2.81
CA PRO A 71 8.97 -7.73 -3.29
C PRO A 71 8.88 -6.54 -4.25
N THR A 72 8.52 -6.82 -5.49
CA THR A 72 8.35 -5.78 -6.52
C THR A 72 7.09 -4.96 -6.32
N ASN A 73 6.22 -5.38 -5.41
CA ASN A 73 4.94 -4.77 -5.13
C ASN A 73 4.91 -4.27 -3.68
N ILE A 74 5.31 -3.02 -3.48
CA ILE A 74 5.20 -2.36 -2.19
C ILE A 74 3.88 -1.59 -2.18
N LYS A 75 2.98 -1.93 -1.25
CA LYS A 75 1.82 -1.11 -0.94
C LYS A 75 2.23 -0.09 0.12
N THR A 76 2.28 1.17 -0.25
CA THR A 76 2.48 2.26 0.70
C THR A 76 1.14 2.71 1.24
N VAL A 77 1.06 2.90 2.54
CA VAL A 77 -0.10 3.44 3.26
C VAL A 77 0.38 4.70 3.97
N GLU A 78 -0.21 5.82 3.62
CA GLU A 78 0.07 7.09 4.28
C GLU A 78 -0.62 7.11 5.65
N VAL A 79 0.09 7.61 6.67
CA VAL A 79 -0.41 7.71 8.05
C VAL A 79 -0.33 9.18 8.47
N LYS A 80 -1.44 9.73 8.94
CA LYS A 80 -1.53 11.11 9.46
C LYS A 80 -2.27 11.14 10.79
N TYR A 81 -2.01 12.13 11.59
CA TYR A 81 -2.82 12.44 12.76
C TYR A 81 -3.77 13.59 12.42
N ASN A 82 -5.04 13.35 12.60
CA ASN A 82 -6.06 14.38 12.45
C ASN A 82 -6.32 15.03 13.82
N GLU A 83 -5.89 16.28 13.97
CA GLU A 83 -5.97 17.03 15.24
C GLU A 83 -7.43 17.31 15.66
N PHE A 84 -8.34 17.51 14.70
CA PHE A 84 -9.73 17.85 14.98
C PHE A 84 -10.46 16.71 15.71
N ASN A 85 -10.28 15.48 15.24
CA ASN A 85 -10.93 14.32 15.84
C ASN A 85 -10.00 13.45 16.70
N ARG A 86 -8.75 13.86 16.87
CA ARG A 86 -7.71 13.19 17.67
C ARG A 86 -7.51 11.73 17.28
N ARG A 87 -7.46 11.44 15.98
CA ARG A 87 -7.34 10.09 15.45
C ARG A 87 -6.21 9.98 14.44
N ILE A 88 -5.64 8.80 14.39
CA ILE A 88 -4.79 8.39 13.27
C ILE A 88 -5.70 8.06 12.09
N VAL A 89 -5.40 8.65 10.95
CA VAL A 89 -6.07 8.42 9.66
C VAL A 89 -5.06 7.94 8.63
N PHE A 90 -5.57 7.33 7.58
CA PHE A 90 -4.78 6.66 6.55
C PHE A 90 -5.24 7.11 5.18
N ASP A 91 -4.33 7.17 4.20
CA ASP A 91 -4.62 7.46 2.79
C ASP A 91 -5.69 8.56 2.65
N SER A 92 -5.31 9.80 2.87
CA SER A 92 -6.19 10.95 2.75
C SER A 92 -6.21 11.46 1.32
N GLN A 93 -7.35 11.95 0.87
CA GLN A 93 -7.49 12.64 -0.40
C GLN A 93 -8.25 13.95 -0.21
N ASP A 94 -7.63 15.02 -0.65
CA ASP A 94 -8.26 16.32 -0.77
C ASP A 94 -9.08 16.39 -2.05
N PHE A 95 -10.17 17.13 -1.99
CA PHE A 95 -10.99 17.45 -3.15
C PHE A 95 -11.42 18.93 -3.09
N VAL A 96 -11.66 19.50 -4.26
CA VAL A 96 -12.13 20.88 -4.41
C VAL A 96 -13.62 20.93 -4.70
N ALA A 97 -14.20 22.13 -4.65
CA ALA A 97 -15.64 22.30 -4.92
C ALA A 97 -16.09 21.75 -6.29
N GLY A 98 -15.20 21.81 -7.30
CA GLY A 98 -15.46 21.31 -8.66
C GLY A 98 -15.48 19.78 -8.77
N ASP A 99 -14.98 19.07 -7.77
CA ASP A 99 -14.97 17.60 -7.72
C ASP A 99 -16.32 17.03 -7.24
N ILE A 100 -17.26 17.88 -6.82
CA ILE A 100 -18.58 17.49 -6.36
C ILE A 100 -19.62 17.67 -7.47
N ASP A 101 -20.29 16.60 -7.85
CA ASP A 101 -21.47 16.63 -8.71
C ASP A 101 -22.75 16.54 -7.85
N LEU A 102 -23.47 17.65 -7.76
CA LEU A 102 -24.73 17.75 -6.98
C LEU A 102 -25.85 16.92 -7.59
N SER A 103 -25.86 16.73 -8.91
CA SER A 103 -26.93 16.00 -9.59
C SER A 103 -26.84 14.50 -9.35
N LEU A 104 -25.62 14.00 -9.23
CA LEU A 104 -25.32 12.60 -8.97
C LEU A 104 -25.04 12.32 -7.49
N ASN A 105 -24.86 13.33 -6.66
CA ASN A 105 -24.39 13.24 -5.27
C ASN A 105 -23.07 12.48 -5.17
N THR A 106 -22.10 12.81 -6.05
CA THR A 106 -20.80 12.16 -6.12
C THR A 106 -19.68 13.13 -5.81
N ILE A 107 -18.55 12.56 -5.37
CA ILE A 107 -17.28 13.24 -5.18
C ILE A 107 -16.26 12.52 -6.06
N ALA A 108 -15.53 13.27 -6.89
CA ALA A 108 -14.45 12.73 -7.70
C ALA A 108 -13.25 12.34 -6.79
N VAL A 109 -12.70 11.18 -7.05
CA VAL A 109 -11.58 10.62 -6.29
C VAL A 109 -10.54 10.02 -7.23
N THR A 110 -9.30 9.95 -6.77
CA THR A 110 -8.24 9.27 -7.49
C THR A 110 -8.48 7.76 -7.45
N GLU A 111 -8.36 7.11 -8.60
CA GLU A 111 -8.50 5.66 -8.72
C GLU A 111 -7.57 4.91 -7.75
N GLY A 112 -8.10 3.92 -7.06
CA GLY A 112 -7.34 3.06 -6.15
C GLY A 112 -7.03 3.63 -4.76
N VAL A 113 -7.35 4.91 -4.50
CA VAL A 113 -7.20 5.48 -3.15
C VAL A 113 -8.19 4.84 -2.19
N PHE A 114 -9.46 4.75 -2.57
CA PHE A 114 -10.50 4.13 -1.73
C PHE A 114 -10.88 2.75 -2.24
N ASN A 115 -11.56 1.98 -1.37
CA ASN A 115 -12.21 0.72 -1.73
C ASN A 115 -13.70 0.80 -1.33
N PHE A 116 -14.52 -0.06 -1.95
CA PHE A 116 -15.92 -0.20 -1.56
C PHE A 116 -16.03 -0.55 -0.07
N GLY A 117 -16.84 0.21 0.66
CA GLY A 117 -17.07 0.02 2.08
C GLY A 117 -15.99 0.58 3.00
N ASP A 118 -14.98 1.27 2.47
CA ASP A 118 -14.02 2.00 3.31
C ASP A 118 -14.76 2.98 4.22
N LYS A 119 -14.41 2.97 5.50
CA LYS A 119 -14.85 3.97 6.44
C LYS A 119 -13.95 5.19 6.33
N VAL A 120 -14.54 6.33 6.05
CA VAL A 120 -13.83 7.60 5.89
C VAL A 120 -14.36 8.64 6.87
N ILE A 121 -13.51 9.59 7.23
CA ILE A 121 -13.90 10.80 7.92
C ILE A 121 -13.81 11.96 6.94
N TYR A 122 -14.86 12.77 6.91
CA TYR A 122 -14.88 14.01 6.13
C TYR A 122 -14.44 15.17 7.00
N THR A 123 -13.49 15.98 6.49
CA THR A 123 -13.05 17.21 7.14
C THR A 123 -13.03 18.36 6.17
N ALA A 124 -13.50 19.53 6.61
CA ALA A 124 -13.51 20.75 5.83
C ALA A 124 -13.57 21.97 6.76
N SER A 125 -12.93 23.06 6.38
CA SER A 125 -13.05 24.34 7.08
C SER A 125 -14.45 24.98 6.89
N SER A 126 -15.07 24.73 5.73
CA SER A 126 -16.46 25.11 5.41
C SER A 126 -17.11 23.91 4.75
N PRO A 127 -17.92 23.14 5.47
CA PRO A 127 -18.48 21.90 4.94
C PRO A 127 -19.40 22.11 3.73
N ALA A 128 -19.32 21.19 2.76
CA ALA A 128 -20.29 21.10 1.70
C ALA A 128 -21.68 20.81 2.29
N GLY A 129 -22.73 21.38 1.71
CA GLY A 129 -24.10 21.17 2.20
C GLY A 129 -24.47 19.70 2.13
N GLY A 130 -25.06 19.18 3.23
CA GLY A 130 -25.37 17.76 3.38
C GLY A 130 -24.26 16.93 3.99
N LEU A 131 -23.01 17.41 3.97
CA LEU A 131 -21.88 16.79 4.67
C LEU A 131 -21.63 17.49 6.00
N VAL A 132 -21.23 16.73 7.01
CA VAL A 132 -20.95 17.27 8.35
C VAL A 132 -19.47 17.11 8.63
N ASN A 133 -18.80 18.21 9.01
CA ASN A 133 -17.39 18.18 9.38
C ASN A 133 -17.14 17.16 10.51
N GLU A 134 -16.05 16.41 10.39
CA GLU A 134 -15.62 15.36 11.33
C GLU A 134 -16.57 14.14 11.44
N LYS A 135 -17.59 14.07 10.62
CA LYS A 135 -18.48 12.92 10.57
C LYS A 135 -17.87 11.79 9.75
N MET A 136 -18.15 10.57 10.20
CA MET A 136 -17.74 9.35 9.49
C MET A 136 -18.81 8.93 8.52
N TYR A 137 -18.36 8.45 7.37
CA TYR A 137 -19.16 7.93 6.28
C TYR A 137 -18.56 6.62 5.76
N TYR A 138 -19.32 5.92 4.90
CA TYR A 138 -18.83 4.76 4.18
C TYR A 138 -18.90 5.03 2.69
N VAL A 139 -17.89 4.54 1.96
CA VAL A 139 -17.70 4.77 0.53
C VAL A 139 -18.45 3.72 -0.29
N ILE A 140 -19.26 4.18 -1.24
CA ILE A 140 -19.85 3.37 -2.31
C ILE A 140 -19.42 3.98 -3.64
N PHE A 141 -18.86 3.18 -4.54
CA PHE A 141 -18.48 3.65 -5.86
C PHE A 141 -19.70 3.89 -6.74
N TYR A 142 -19.73 5.04 -7.42
CA TYR A 142 -20.62 5.30 -8.54
C TYR A 142 -19.97 4.78 -9.84
N ASP A 143 -18.68 5.06 -10.01
CA ASP A 143 -17.80 4.53 -11.05
C ASP A 143 -16.36 4.44 -10.51
N GLU A 144 -15.35 4.19 -11.36
CA GLU A 144 -13.94 3.99 -10.97
C GLU A 144 -13.31 5.22 -10.31
N THR A 145 -13.84 6.42 -10.61
CA THR A 145 -13.29 7.72 -10.20
C THR A 145 -14.26 8.57 -9.38
N HIS A 146 -15.46 8.08 -9.08
CA HIS A 146 -16.46 8.81 -8.32
C HIS A 146 -17.07 7.95 -7.22
N VAL A 147 -17.21 8.56 -6.04
CA VAL A 147 -17.80 7.90 -4.88
C VAL A 147 -19.06 8.63 -4.42
N ARG A 148 -19.96 7.87 -3.81
CA ARG A 148 -21.09 8.33 -3.01
C ARG A 148 -20.85 7.94 -1.56
N LEU A 149 -21.41 8.72 -0.66
CA LEU A 149 -21.26 8.49 0.77
C LEU A 149 -22.57 8.02 1.38
N VAL A 150 -22.49 7.09 2.32
CA VAL A 150 -23.61 6.67 3.17
C VAL A 150 -23.21 6.80 4.64
N GLU A 151 -24.17 7.04 5.53
CA GLU A 151 -23.89 7.25 6.95
C GLU A 151 -23.75 5.94 7.71
N GLU A 152 -24.53 4.94 7.32
CA GLU A 152 -24.61 3.68 8.04
C GLU A 152 -23.97 2.54 7.27
N ARG A 153 -23.22 1.69 7.97
CA ARG A 153 -22.58 0.51 7.36
C ARG A 153 -23.59 -0.48 6.76
N THR A 154 -24.80 -0.51 7.29
CA THR A 154 -25.89 -1.38 6.81
C THR A 154 -26.31 -1.03 5.39
N GLU A 155 -26.12 0.22 4.97
CA GLU A 155 -26.44 0.69 3.62
C GLU A 155 -25.53 0.04 2.56
N LEU A 156 -24.34 -0.42 2.93
CA LEU A 156 -23.42 -1.13 2.00
C LEU A 156 -24.03 -2.43 1.44
N GLN A 157 -24.98 -3.02 2.15
CA GLN A 157 -25.66 -4.25 1.75
C GLN A 157 -27.09 -4.02 1.25
N SER A 158 -27.53 -2.77 1.26
CA SER A 158 -28.88 -2.39 0.82
C SER A 158 -28.99 -2.46 -0.71
N LYS A 159 -30.13 -2.95 -1.22
CA LYS A 159 -30.44 -2.87 -2.64
C LYS A 159 -30.72 -1.42 -3.10
N ASN A 160 -31.13 -0.56 -2.16
CA ASN A 160 -31.40 0.85 -2.37
C ASN A 160 -30.72 1.66 -1.26
N PRO A 161 -29.40 1.90 -1.35
CA PRO A 161 -28.67 2.63 -0.31
C PRO A 161 -29.17 4.07 -0.17
N LYS A 162 -29.28 4.54 1.07
CA LYS A 162 -29.58 5.94 1.37
C LYS A 162 -28.31 6.77 1.30
N PHE A 163 -28.03 7.30 0.13
CA PHE A 163 -26.90 8.19 -0.07
C PHE A 163 -27.08 9.52 0.64
N VAL A 164 -25.98 10.11 1.09
CA VAL A 164 -25.97 11.49 1.57
C VAL A 164 -26.31 12.40 0.39
N THR A 165 -27.31 13.25 0.56
CA THR A 165 -27.66 14.26 -0.43
C THR A 165 -26.77 15.47 -0.26
N ILE A 166 -25.93 15.76 -1.26
CA ILE A 166 -25.03 16.91 -1.27
C ILE A 166 -25.78 18.08 -1.89
N THR A 167 -25.93 19.17 -1.15
CA THR A 167 -26.76 20.33 -1.56
C THR A 167 -25.97 21.57 -1.94
N SER A 168 -24.67 21.60 -1.60
CA SER A 168 -23.75 22.65 -2.06
C SER A 168 -22.33 22.08 -2.16
N THR A 169 -21.50 22.73 -2.96
CA THR A 169 -20.11 22.34 -3.16
C THR A 169 -19.18 23.09 -2.23
N SER A 170 -18.11 22.43 -1.75
CA SER A 170 -17.01 23.04 -1.02
C SER A 170 -15.80 22.12 -1.09
N ALA A 171 -14.61 22.67 -0.83
CA ALA A 171 -13.40 21.85 -0.67
C ALA A 171 -13.45 21.05 0.64
N GLY A 172 -12.81 19.89 0.64
CA GLY A 172 -12.72 19.06 1.82
C GLY A 172 -11.73 17.91 1.63
N THR A 173 -11.61 17.09 2.66
CA THR A 173 -10.72 15.92 2.69
C THR A 173 -11.52 14.70 3.12
N LEU A 174 -11.31 13.58 2.44
CA LEU A 174 -11.74 12.26 2.87
C LEU A 174 -10.51 11.47 3.32
N SER A 175 -10.50 11.02 4.57
CA SER A 175 -9.41 10.23 5.14
C SER A 175 -9.91 8.88 5.63
N LYS A 176 -9.22 7.78 5.32
CA LYS A 176 -9.62 6.44 5.79
C LYS A 176 -9.44 6.31 7.29
N VAL A 177 -10.37 5.62 7.93
CA VAL A 177 -10.34 5.31 9.36
C VAL A 177 -10.28 3.80 9.52
N ASN A 178 -9.15 3.31 10.07
CA ASN A 178 -8.90 1.88 10.28
C ASN A 178 -9.24 1.02 9.05
N PRO A 179 -8.63 1.30 7.88
CA PRO A 179 -8.91 0.53 6.67
C PRO A 179 -8.47 -0.91 6.84
N PRO A 180 -9.20 -1.88 6.26
CA PRO A 180 -8.72 -3.24 6.20
C PRO A 180 -7.45 -3.32 5.34
N LEU A 181 -6.37 -3.82 5.91
CA LEU A 181 -5.11 -4.00 5.20
C LEU A 181 -5.13 -5.32 4.46
N LEU A 182 -5.52 -5.26 3.19
CA LEU A 182 -5.51 -6.42 2.31
C LEU A 182 -4.12 -6.56 1.67
N LEU A 183 -3.41 -7.62 2.02
CA LEU A 183 -2.11 -7.94 1.46
C LEU A 183 -2.23 -9.14 0.53
N ARG A 184 -1.63 -9.03 -0.65
CA ARG A 184 -1.44 -10.15 -1.55
C ARG A 184 -0.20 -10.94 -1.14
N LYS A 185 -0.15 -12.22 -1.48
CA LYS A 185 1.06 -13.03 -1.30
C LYS A 185 2.25 -12.33 -1.99
N ASN A 186 3.38 -12.23 -1.30
CA ASN A 186 4.59 -11.53 -1.74
C ASN A 186 4.46 -10.00 -1.88
N GLN A 187 3.44 -9.38 -1.31
CA GLN A 187 3.33 -7.94 -1.20
C GLN A 187 3.96 -7.46 0.10
N GLN A 188 4.76 -6.41 0.05
CA GLN A 188 5.29 -5.72 1.23
C GLN A 188 4.38 -4.53 1.55
N LEU A 189 4.05 -4.35 2.82
CA LEU A 189 3.37 -3.18 3.33
C LEU A 189 4.40 -2.21 3.89
N LYS A 190 4.34 -0.96 3.43
CA LYS A 190 5.11 0.15 3.97
C LYS A 190 4.14 1.17 4.55
N PHE A 191 4.30 1.53 5.82
CA PHE A 191 3.62 2.68 6.40
C PHE A 191 4.49 3.91 6.18
N ASP A 192 3.95 4.92 5.52
CA ASP A 192 4.58 6.23 5.40
C ASP A 192 4.15 7.07 6.59
N VAL A 193 5.07 7.29 7.49
CA VAL A 193 4.89 8.06 8.73
C VAL A 193 5.67 9.38 8.70
N SER A 194 5.96 9.88 7.50
CA SER A 194 6.73 11.11 7.32
C SER A 194 5.90 12.39 7.50
N ASP A 195 4.59 12.27 7.63
CA ASP A 195 3.70 13.42 7.80
C ASP A 195 4.01 14.20 9.10
N SER A 196 4.09 15.52 8.99
CA SER A 196 4.45 16.41 10.11
C SER A 196 3.48 16.33 11.29
N SER A 197 2.23 15.94 11.06
CA SER A 197 1.23 15.73 12.13
C SER A 197 1.59 14.61 13.09
N LEU A 198 2.52 13.73 12.72
CA LEU A 198 3.01 12.62 13.53
C LEU A 198 4.26 12.96 14.34
N SER A 199 4.73 14.20 14.28
CA SER A 199 5.91 14.66 15.00
C SER A 199 5.64 15.96 15.73
N PHE A 200 6.47 16.27 16.73
CA PHE A 200 6.51 17.58 17.37
C PHE A 200 7.96 18.06 17.44
N ILE A 201 8.14 19.37 17.52
CA ILE A 201 9.45 19.98 17.65
C ILE A 201 9.59 20.49 19.08
N ASP A 202 10.66 20.08 19.76
CA ASP A 202 11.05 20.55 21.07
C ASP A 202 12.52 20.97 21.01
N ASP A 203 12.81 22.21 21.42
CA ASP A 203 14.14 22.82 21.38
C ASP A 203 14.87 22.64 20.03
N GLY A 204 14.14 22.80 18.90
CA GLY A 204 14.66 22.65 17.54
C GLY A 204 14.92 21.22 17.09
N VAL A 205 14.61 20.23 17.91
CA VAL A 205 14.73 18.79 17.59
C VAL A 205 13.35 18.22 17.30
N SER A 206 13.24 17.46 16.21
CA SER A 206 11.99 16.75 15.85
C SER A 206 11.90 15.41 16.56
N TYR A 207 10.80 15.18 17.24
CA TYR A 207 10.47 13.95 17.95
C TYR A 207 9.21 13.31 17.36
N SER A 208 9.16 11.97 17.33
CA SER A 208 7.94 11.25 16.98
C SER A 208 6.90 11.40 18.11
N ALA A 209 5.70 11.88 17.77
CA ALA A 209 4.59 12.01 18.71
C ALA A 209 3.88 10.67 18.99
N PHE A 210 4.08 9.66 18.13
CA PHE A 210 3.38 8.38 18.18
C PHE A 210 4.35 7.21 18.02
N LYS A 211 4.01 6.09 18.65
CA LYS A 211 4.71 4.81 18.50
C LYS A 211 3.78 3.82 17.82
N LEU A 212 4.18 3.31 16.66
CA LEU A 212 3.49 2.18 16.03
C LEU A 212 3.81 0.90 16.82
N GLN A 213 2.77 0.17 17.20
CA GLN A 213 2.87 -1.16 17.79
C GLN A 213 2.10 -2.14 16.91
N PHE A 214 2.72 -3.27 16.60
CA PHE A 214 2.14 -4.36 15.84
C PHE A 214 1.97 -5.58 16.75
#